data_7b1d2d2b622387efdc59755aba387e81
#
_entry.id   7b1d2d2b622387efdc59755aba387e81
#
_cell.length_a   1.000
_cell.length_b   1.000
_cell.length_c   1.000
_cell.angle_alpha   90.00
_cell.angle_beta   90.00
_cell.angle_gamma   90.00
#
_symmetry.space_group_name_H-M   'P 1'
#
loop_
_entity.id
_entity.type
_entity.pdbx_description
1 polymer ?
#
loop_
_entity_poly.entity_id
_entity_poly.type
_entity_poly.pdbx_seq_one_letter_code
_entity_poly.pdbx_strand_id
1 'polypeptide(L)'
;MTNIKAIEKNPSKAATLLKALSNEKRLAIICALYKEEKSVGELEHIIGLSQSALSQHLARLRKDNIVKTRRQAQTIYYSLDHMGSQSILECLCDICESADNQNKNFK
;
A
#
# COMPACT_ATOMS: atom_id res chain seq x y z
N MET A 1 -21.59 8.85 -3.38
CA MET A 1 -22.22 7.92 -4.34
C MET A 1 -21.18 7.26 -5.22
N THR A 2 -21.31 5.99 -5.44
CA THR A 2 -20.31 5.21 -6.16
C THR A 2 -20.55 5.27 -7.67
N ASN A 3 -19.50 5.59 -8.41
CA ASN A 3 -19.57 5.64 -9.87
C ASN A 3 -18.86 4.43 -10.47
N ILE A 4 -19.58 3.34 -10.59
CA ILE A 4 -19.08 2.08 -11.15
C ILE A 4 -18.59 2.27 -12.58
N LYS A 5 -19.18 3.19 -13.32
CA LYS A 5 -18.80 3.44 -14.72
C LYS A 5 -17.33 3.84 -14.86
N ALA A 6 -16.78 4.50 -13.85
CA ALA A 6 -15.36 4.87 -13.89
C ALA A 6 -14.46 3.63 -13.95
N ILE A 7 -14.81 2.58 -13.22
CA ILE A 7 -14.07 1.31 -13.26
C ILE A 7 -14.32 0.60 -14.59
N GLU A 8 -15.57 0.58 -15.04
CA GLU A 8 -15.93 -0.08 -16.29
C GLU A 8 -15.21 0.51 -17.49
N LYS A 9 -14.99 1.82 -17.49
CA LYS A 9 -14.25 2.49 -18.56
C LYS A 9 -12.78 2.15 -18.57
N ASN A 10 -12.19 1.91 -17.41
CA ASN A 10 -10.76 1.64 -17.32
C ASN A 10 -10.47 0.57 -16.26
N PRO A 11 -10.93 -0.66 -16.54
CA PRO A 11 -10.74 -1.75 -15.57
C PRO A 11 -9.28 -2.12 -15.37
N SER A 12 -8.42 -1.92 -16.37
CA SER A 12 -7.01 -2.26 -16.21
C SER A 12 -6.31 -1.40 -15.17
N LYS A 13 -6.69 -0.13 -15.04
CA LYS A 13 -6.11 0.75 -14.01
C LYS A 13 -6.48 0.25 -12.61
N ALA A 14 -7.74 -0.10 -12.42
CA ALA A 14 -8.22 -0.63 -11.14
C ALA A 14 -7.54 -1.97 -10.84
N ALA A 15 -7.45 -2.84 -11.83
CA ALA A 15 -6.82 -4.15 -11.68
C ALA A 15 -5.33 -4.03 -11.34
N THR A 16 -4.63 -3.10 -11.97
CA THR A 16 -3.21 -2.84 -11.69
C THR A 16 -3.03 -2.44 -10.22
N LEU A 17 -3.87 -1.55 -9.75
CA LEU A 17 -3.82 -1.10 -8.36
C LEU A 17 -4.06 -2.26 -7.40
N LEU A 18 -5.09 -3.06 -7.67
CA LEU A 18 -5.40 -4.22 -6.83
C LEU A 18 -4.28 -5.25 -6.82
N LYS A 19 -3.66 -5.49 -7.97
CA LYS A 19 -2.53 -6.41 -8.06
C LYS A 19 -1.35 -5.94 -7.23
N ALA A 20 -1.07 -4.64 -7.29
CA ALA A 20 0.04 -4.09 -6.52
C ALA A 20 -0.19 -4.25 -5.02
N LEU A 21 -1.44 -4.20 -4.59
CA LEU A 21 -1.81 -4.31 -3.18
C LEU A 21 -2.00 -5.76 -2.72
N SER A 22 -2.10 -6.73 -3.64
CA SER A 22 -2.40 -8.11 -3.30
C SER A 22 -1.16 -8.89 -2.87
N ASN A 23 -0.47 -8.37 -1.86
CA ASN A 23 0.72 -8.99 -1.29
C ASN A 23 0.87 -8.49 0.15
N GLU A 24 1.01 -9.42 1.07
CA GLU A 24 1.05 -9.07 2.51
C GLU A 24 2.17 -8.11 2.85
N LYS A 25 3.34 -8.29 2.25
CA LYS A 25 4.49 -7.42 2.53
C LYS A 25 4.29 -6.03 1.95
N ARG A 26 3.73 -5.93 0.75
CA ARG A 26 3.41 -4.63 0.17
C ARG A 26 2.33 -3.91 0.97
N LEU A 27 1.34 -4.64 1.45
CA LEU A 27 0.32 -4.05 2.34
C LEU A 27 0.96 -3.53 3.63
N ALA A 28 1.89 -4.29 4.21
CA ALA A 28 2.59 -3.84 5.41
C ALA A 28 3.37 -2.55 5.17
N ILE A 29 4.01 -2.44 4.01
CA ILE A 29 4.72 -1.22 3.62
C ILE A 29 3.76 -0.04 3.55
N ILE A 30 2.63 -0.23 2.88
CA ILE A 30 1.63 0.83 2.71
C ILE A 30 1.07 1.26 4.06
N CYS A 31 0.81 0.32 4.96
CA CYS A 31 0.35 0.63 6.31
C CYS A 31 1.37 1.49 7.07
N ALA A 32 2.64 1.14 6.94
CA ALA A 32 3.71 1.93 7.58
C ALA A 32 3.76 3.35 7.02
N LEU A 33 3.63 3.48 5.70
CA LEU A 33 3.67 4.77 5.01
C LEU A 33 2.40 5.60 5.23
N TYR A 34 1.28 4.94 5.51
CA TYR A 34 0.05 5.65 5.83
C TYR A 34 0.23 6.51 7.08
N LYS A 35 1.00 6.02 8.02
CA LYS A 35 1.23 6.73 9.29
C LYS A 35 2.11 7.96 9.07
N GLU A 36 3.19 7.80 8.32
CA GLU A 36 4.10 8.89 7.98
C GLU A 36 5.14 8.41 6.98
N GLU A 37 5.84 9.36 6.40
CA GLU A 37 6.97 9.10 5.52
C GLU A 37 8.03 8.27 6.24
N LYS A 38 8.66 7.32 5.53
CA LYS A 38 9.68 6.44 6.08
C LYS A 38 10.87 6.35 5.15
N SER A 39 12.07 6.27 5.73
CA SER A 39 13.27 5.96 4.98
C SER A 39 13.32 4.46 4.67
N VAL A 40 14.17 4.09 3.70
CA VAL A 40 14.38 2.68 3.38
C VAL A 40 14.84 1.89 4.62
N GLY A 41 15.75 2.47 5.39
CA GLY A 41 16.24 1.82 6.61
C GLY A 41 15.14 1.57 7.63
N GLU A 42 14.26 2.54 7.80
CA GLU A 42 13.12 2.38 8.70
C GLU A 42 12.19 1.27 8.20
N LEU A 43 11.94 1.22 6.90
CA LEU A 43 11.10 0.17 6.32
C LEU A 43 11.72 -1.21 6.47
N GLU A 44 13.03 -1.32 6.29
CA GLU A 44 13.74 -2.59 6.52
C GLU A 44 13.49 -3.10 7.94
N HIS A 45 13.61 -2.21 8.89
CA HIS A 45 13.43 -2.54 10.29
C HIS A 45 11.98 -2.94 10.60
N ILE A 46 11.02 -2.16 10.10
CA ILE A 46 9.59 -2.39 10.37
C ILE A 46 9.09 -3.65 9.69
N ILE A 47 9.44 -3.85 8.42
CA ILE A 47 8.90 -4.95 7.61
C ILE A 47 9.66 -6.25 7.85
N GLY A 48 10.95 -6.16 8.17
CA GLY A 48 11.75 -7.34 8.47
C GLY A 48 12.18 -8.14 7.25
N LEU A 49 12.19 -7.51 6.07
CA LEU A 49 12.66 -8.13 4.83
C LEU A 49 14.12 -7.80 4.59
N SER A 50 14.79 -8.63 3.77
CA SER A 50 16.10 -8.28 3.26
C SER A 50 16.00 -7.02 2.40
N GLN A 51 17.09 -6.30 2.26
CA GLN A 51 17.13 -5.10 1.44
C GLN A 51 16.72 -5.41 -0.01
N SER A 52 17.18 -6.54 -0.52
CA SER A 52 16.88 -6.97 -1.89
C SER A 52 15.39 -7.19 -2.09
N ALA A 53 14.75 -7.92 -1.19
CA ALA A 53 13.31 -8.17 -1.29
C ALA A 53 12.49 -6.89 -1.11
N LEU A 54 12.89 -6.06 -0.15
CA LEU A 54 12.23 -4.78 0.08
C LEU A 54 12.32 -3.88 -1.15
N SER A 55 13.51 -3.81 -1.76
CA SER A 55 13.72 -2.99 -2.95
C SER A 55 12.81 -3.42 -4.11
N GLN A 56 12.59 -4.72 -4.27
CA GLN A 56 11.70 -5.22 -5.31
C GLN A 56 10.26 -4.79 -5.07
N HIS A 57 9.79 -4.89 -3.83
CA HIS A 57 8.44 -4.44 -3.48
C HIS A 57 8.28 -2.93 -3.67
N LEU A 58 9.27 -2.16 -3.24
CA LEU A 58 9.23 -0.70 -3.38
C LEU A 58 9.26 -0.28 -4.85
N ALA A 59 10.06 -0.96 -5.67
CA ALA A 59 10.12 -0.68 -7.10
C ALA A 59 8.76 -0.92 -7.76
N ARG A 60 8.09 -2.00 -7.38
CA ARG A 60 6.75 -2.30 -7.91
C ARG A 60 5.74 -1.24 -7.51
N LEU A 61 5.75 -0.85 -6.24
CA LEU A 61 4.83 0.18 -5.74
C LEU A 61 5.09 1.53 -6.39
N ARG A 62 6.36 1.84 -6.61
CA ARG A 62 6.73 3.10 -7.28
C ARG A 62 6.32 3.10 -8.74
N LYS A 63 6.54 1.99 -9.44
CA LYS A 63 6.14 1.85 -10.84
C LYS A 63 4.65 2.08 -11.04
N ASP A 64 3.85 1.59 -10.11
CA ASP A 64 2.40 1.71 -10.17
C ASP A 64 1.87 2.99 -9.53
N ASN A 65 2.77 3.92 -9.20
CA ASN A 65 2.43 5.24 -8.64
C ASN A 65 1.68 5.18 -7.31
N ILE A 66 1.92 4.13 -6.54
CA ILE A 66 1.31 3.98 -5.22
C ILE A 66 2.15 4.71 -4.18
N VAL A 67 3.47 4.71 -4.38
CA VAL A 67 4.39 5.44 -3.50
C VAL A 67 5.22 6.40 -4.34
N LYS A 68 5.72 7.43 -3.69
CA LYS A 68 6.66 8.39 -4.27
C LYS A 68 7.86 8.51 -3.35
N THR A 69 8.93 9.08 -3.88
CA THR A 69 10.18 9.20 -3.15
C THR A 69 10.65 10.63 -3.11
N ARG A 70 11.43 10.94 -2.10
CA ARG A 70 12.23 12.16 -2.08
C ARG A 70 13.61 11.81 -1.53
N ARG A 71 14.59 12.53 -1.95
CA ARG A 71 15.97 12.32 -1.48
C ARG A 71 16.39 13.50 -0.61
N GLN A 72 16.98 13.17 0.53
CA GLN A 72 17.61 14.15 1.38
C GLN A 72 19.00 13.63 1.73
N ALA A 73 20.04 14.29 1.20
CA ALA A 73 21.41 13.82 1.26
C ALA A 73 21.51 12.42 0.65
N GLN A 74 21.93 11.41 1.38
CA GLN A 74 22.04 10.05 0.87
C GLN A 74 20.86 9.16 1.25
N THR A 75 19.87 9.75 1.90
CA THR A 75 18.71 9.00 2.37
C THR A 75 17.54 9.18 1.42
N ILE A 76 16.90 8.07 1.06
CA ILE A 76 15.69 8.08 0.26
C ILE A 76 14.51 7.82 1.18
N TYR A 77 13.51 8.69 1.11
CA TYR A 77 12.28 8.59 1.88
C TYR A 77 11.14 8.23 0.96
N TYR A 78 10.27 7.36 1.45
CA TYR A 78 9.08 6.92 0.73
C TYR A 78 7.83 7.45 1.41
N SER A 79 6.83 7.79 0.61
CA SER A 79 5.51 8.21 1.11
C SER A 79 4.45 7.77 0.13
N LEU A 80 3.19 7.77 0.56
CA LEU A 80 2.08 7.40 -0.32
C LEU A 80 1.85 8.48 -1.36
N ASP A 81 1.54 8.05 -2.58
CA ASP A 81 1.24 8.95 -3.69
C ASP A 81 -0.28 9.07 -3.86
N HIS A 82 -0.70 9.81 -4.91
CA HIS A 82 -2.09 10.19 -5.12
C HIS A 82 -2.97 9.13 -5.78
N MET A 83 -2.51 7.93 -5.99
CA MET A 83 -3.26 6.92 -6.73
C MET A 83 -4.39 6.25 -5.93
N GLY A 84 -4.84 6.92 -4.90
CA GLY A 84 -5.97 6.41 -4.13
C GLY A 84 -5.61 5.36 -3.11
N SER A 85 -4.31 5.08 -2.91
CA SER A 85 -3.87 4.06 -1.97
C SER A 85 -4.35 4.33 -0.56
N GLN A 86 -4.41 5.61 -0.16
CA GLN A 86 -4.90 5.99 1.15
C GLN A 86 -6.39 5.64 1.32
N SER A 87 -7.20 5.96 0.31
CA SER A 87 -8.63 5.65 0.33
C SER A 87 -8.89 4.15 0.35
N ILE A 88 -8.12 3.40 -0.43
CA ILE A 88 -8.24 1.95 -0.46
C ILE A 88 -7.86 1.36 0.88
N LEU A 89 -6.79 1.85 1.47
CA LEU A 89 -6.35 1.35 2.77
C LEU A 89 -7.41 1.59 3.84
N GLU A 90 -8.02 2.76 3.83
CA GLU A 90 -9.11 3.07 4.77
C GLU A 90 -10.29 2.13 4.58
N CYS A 91 -10.63 1.85 3.32
CA CYS A 91 -11.70 0.91 2.99
C CYS A 91 -11.38 -0.50 3.47
N LEU A 92 -10.15 -0.95 3.27
CA LEU A 92 -9.70 -2.26 3.73
C LEU A 92 -9.71 -2.36 5.26
N CYS A 93 -9.36 -1.29 5.93
CA CYS A 93 -9.43 -1.25 7.39
C CYS A 93 -10.86 -1.46 7.89
N ASP A 94 -11.82 -0.80 7.25
CA ASP A 94 -13.22 -0.98 7.59
C ASP A 94 -13.67 -2.44 7.40
N ILE A 95 -13.25 -3.04 6.30
CA ILE A 95 -13.57 -4.44 6.00
C ILE A 95 -12.96 -5.37 7.04
N CYS A 96 -11.70 -5.16 7.37
CA CYS A 96 -11.00 -6.01 8.34
C CYS A 96 -11.56 -5.86 9.74
N GLU A 97 -11.93 -4.65 10.14
CA GLU A 97 -12.55 -4.42 11.43
C GLU A 97 -13.90 -5.12 11.53
N SER A 98 -14.70 -5.05 10.47
CA SER A 98 -15.99 -5.75 10.41
C SER A 98 -15.81 -7.26 10.48
N ALA A 99 -14.81 -7.79 9.77
CA ALA A 99 -14.51 -9.22 9.80
C ALA A 99 -14.08 -9.67 11.19
N ASP A 100 -13.25 -8.88 11.88
CA ASP A 100 -12.82 -9.21 13.24
C ASP A 100 -14.01 -9.25 14.20
N ASN A 101 -14.91 -8.30 14.07
CA ASN A 101 -16.11 -8.28 14.90
C ASN A 101 -16.98 -9.50 14.66
N GLN A 102 -17.09 -9.93 13.41
CA GLN A 102 -17.85 -11.13 13.06
C GLN A 102 -17.14 -12.40 13.49
N ASN A 103 -15.82 -12.42 13.40
CA ASN A 103 -15.02 -13.60 13.77
C ASN A 103 -15.16 -13.99 15.23
N LYS A 104 -15.49 -13.05 16.08
CA LYS A 104 -15.78 -13.37 17.47
C LYS A 104 -16.96 -14.32 17.59
N ASN A 105 -17.82 -14.34 16.58
CA ASN A 105 -19.00 -15.19 16.54
C ASN A 105 -18.78 -16.45 15.71
N PHE A 106 -17.76 -16.48 14.87
CA PHE A 106 -17.47 -17.61 13.98
C PHE A 106 -16.55 -18.63 14.58
N LYS A 107 -15.79 -18.22 15.56
CA LYS A 107 -14.87 -19.10 16.27
C LYS A 107 -15.41 -19.45 17.62
#